data_6e304ba29c2d37ec3761b96796556603
#
_entry.id   6e304ba29c2d37ec3761b96796556603
#
_cell.length_a   1.000
_cell.length_b   1.000
_cell.length_c   1.000
_cell.angle_alpha   90.00
_cell.angle_beta   90.00
_cell.angle_gamma   90.00
#
_symmetry.space_group_name_H-M   'P 1'
#
loop_
_entity.id
_entity.type
_entity.pdbx_description
1 polymer ?
#
loop_
_entity_poly.entity_id
_entity_poly.type
_entity_poly.pdbx_seq_one_letter_code
_entity_poly.pdbx_strand_id
1 'polypeptide(L)'
;MMTIMATSSRRASPAAKRAAAPPKGKTSSKSSATKPFIRFYHAEALRTKTLSLLTTIEDAEDPTRYRDALSNLVMELTNSGMDYYFMRSLKLAKPGFIVEQSANLGLAGVQQVMGSVVRQIIGRMDGPQLLSVTGSIRQLML
;
A
#
# COMPACT_ATOMS: atom_id res chain seq x y z
N MET A 1 7.09 -7.93 79.73
CA MET A 1 6.89 -7.91 79.11
C MET A 1 6.63 -7.65 78.07
N MET A 2 6.51 -7.52 77.51
CA MET A 2 6.28 -7.33 76.62
C MET A 2 6.09 -6.92 75.55
N THR A 3 6.07 -6.84 75.08
CA THR A 3 5.93 -6.56 74.17
C THR A 3 5.67 -6.40 73.11
N ILE A 4 5.62 -6.44 72.72
CA ILE A 4 5.43 -6.40 71.73
C ILE A 4 5.17 -6.00 70.68
N MET A 5 5.09 -5.99 70.29
CA MET A 5 4.77 -5.74 69.42
C MET A 5 4.68 -5.50 68.35
N ALA A 6 4.75 -5.52 68.00
CA ALA A 6 4.66 -5.35 67.02
C ALA A 6 4.34 -5.12 66.09
N THR A 7 4.25 -5.19 65.82
CA THR A 7 4.03 -5.06 64.95
C THR A 7 3.80 -4.75 63.93
N SER A 8 3.72 -4.78 63.74
CA SER A 8 3.54 -4.57 62.80
C SER A 8 3.36 -4.23 61.76
N SER A 9 3.42 -4.22 61.66
CA SER A 9 3.30 -3.94 60.72
C SER A 9 3.11 -3.83 59.62
N ARG A 10 3.14 -3.96 59.63
CA ARG A 10 2.96 -3.92 58.63
C ARG A 10 2.73 -3.62 57.61
N ARG A 11 2.72 -3.57 57.39
CA ARG A 11 2.49 -3.46 56.48
C ARG A 11 2.12 -3.14 55.57
N ALA A 12 2.18 -3.07 55.38
CA ALA A 12 1.84 -2.88 54.46
C ALA A 12 1.66 -2.58 53.50
N SER A 13 1.78 -2.51 53.40
CA SER A 13 1.60 -2.30 52.41
C SER A 13 1.53 -2.19 51.35
N PRO A 14 1.63 -2.26 51.05
CA PRO A 14 1.77 -2.25 49.90
C PRO A 14 1.12 -2.01 49.13
N ALA A 15 0.86 -2.17 49.01
CA ALA A 15 0.26 -2.12 48.24
C ALA A 15 -0.05 -1.32 47.59
N ALA A 16 0.06 -1.04 47.60
CA ALA A 16 -0.28 -0.30 46.92
C ALA A 16 -0.02 -0.15 45.80
N LYS A 17 0.12 -0.32 45.64
CA LYS A 17 0.34 -0.17 44.66
C LYS A 17 -0.11 -0.10 43.74
N ARG A 18 -0.29 -0.13 43.49
CA ARG A 18 -0.65 -0.18 42.61
C ARG A 18 -1.18 0.40 42.05
N ALA A 19 -1.22 0.40 41.99
CA ALA A 19 -2.02 0.88 41.56
C ALA A 19 -1.98 1.60 40.58
N ALA A 20 -1.42 1.68 40.22
CA ALA A 20 -1.26 2.38 39.30
C ALA A 20 -2.03 2.19 38.28
N ALA A 21 -2.99 2.41 38.39
CA ALA A 21 -3.74 2.27 37.39
C ALA A 21 -3.38 3.05 36.34
N PRO A 22 -3.32 2.61 35.36
CA PRO A 22 -3.05 3.32 34.28
C PRO A 22 -4.16 4.12 34.01
N PRO A 23 -3.99 5.12 33.69
CA PRO A 23 -4.94 5.96 33.32
C PRO A 23 -5.44 5.55 32.12
N LYS A 24 -6.35 5.19 32.02
CA LYS A 24 -6.90 5.03 30.99
C LYS A 24 -6.99 6.08 30.29
N GLY A 25 -6.17 6.46 29.79
CA GLY A 25 -6.25 7.48 29.00
C GLY A 25 -7.13 7.30 27.95
N LYS A 26 -8.09 7.69 27.97
CA LYS A 26 -8.86 7.71 27.04
C LYS A 26 -8.62 8.56 26.14
N THR A 27 -7.73 8.63 25.64
CA THR A 27 -7.52 9.38 24.57
C THR A 27 -8.27 8.81 23.55
N SER A 28 -9.29 9.13 23.47
CA SER A 28 -9.93 8.79 22.34
C SER A 28 -9.51 9.74 21.36
N SER A 29 -8.40 9.71 20.99
CA SER A 29 -8.11 10.34 19.80
C SER A 29 -8.83 9.50 18.82
N LYS A 30 -9.76 9.97 18.26
CA LYS A 30 -10.23 9.41 17.10
C LYS A 30 -9.12 9.47 16.16
N SER A 31 -8.21 8.63 16.31
CA SER A 31 -7.36 8.39 15.23
C SER A 31 -8.29 7.91 14.17
N SER A 32 -8.51 8.68 13.24
CA SER A 32 -9.02 8.18 12.02
C SER A 32 -8.11 7.02 11.76
N ALA A 33 -8.59 5.85 11.95
CA ALA A 33 -7.80 4.67 11.78
C ALA A 33 -7.36 4.71 10.34
N THR A 34 -6.13 5.08 10.15
CA THR A 34 -5.53 5.06 8.84
C THR A 34 -5.55 3.61 8.42
N LYS A 35 -6.29 3.31 7.39
CA LYS A 35 -6.34 1.94 6.87
C LYS A 35 -4.93 1.50 6.54
N PRO A 36 -4.58 0.26 6.83
CA PRO A 36 -3.27 -0.25 6.46
C PRO A 36 -3.07 -0.09 4.96
N PHE A 37 -1.90 0.30 4.57
CA PHE A 37 -1.57 0.48 3.16
C PHE A 37 -0.17 -0.01 2.87
N ILE A 38 0.08 -0.34 1.61
CA ILE A 38 1.40 -0.73 1.15
C ILE A 38 1.87 0.37 0.21
N ARG A 39 3.11 0.79 0.38
CA ARG A 39 3.72 1.80 -0.47
C ARG A 39 4.86 1.18 -1.26
N PHE A 40 5.11 1.69 -2.44
CA PHE A 40 6.31 1.37 -3.18
C PHE A 40 6.86 2.64 -3.82
N TYR A 41 8.18 2.65 -4.03
CA TYR A 41 8.83 3.76 -4.71
C TYR A 41 8.88 3.47 -6.20
N HIS A 42 8.54 4.45 -6.99
CA HIS A 42 8.60 4.37 -8.43
C HIS A 42 9.41 5.53 -8.98
N ALA A 43 9.78 5.44 -10.26
CA ALA A 43 10.58 6.48 -10.88
C ALA A 43 9.79 7.78 -10.99
N GLU A 44 10.46 8.90 -10.80
CA GLU A 44 9.85 10.21 -10.94
C GLU A 44 9.28 10.41 -12.36
N ALA A 45 9.95 9.85 -13.35
CA ALA A 45 9.47 9.89 -14.73
C ALA A 45 8.10 9.20 -14.86
N LEU A 46 7.90 8.07 -14.18
CA LEU A 46 6.63 7.37 -14.20
C LEU A 46 5.55 8.19 -13.51
N ARG A 47 5.88 8.86 -12.41
CA ARG A 47 4.95 9.75 -11.72
C ARG A 47 4.51 10.90 -12.62
N THR A 48 5.47 11.58 -13.25
CA THR A 48 5.19 12.68 -14.16
C THR A 48 4.32 12.25 -15.33
N LYS A 49 4.67 11.11 -15.92
CA LYS A 49 3.90 10.52 -17.02
C LYS A 49 2.47 10.20 -16.59
N THR A 50 2.33 9.62 -15.40
CA THR A 50 1.02 9.28 -14.84
C THR A 50 0.17 10.52 -14.69
N LEU A 51 0.65 11.53 -13.96
CA LEU A 51 -0.12 12.74 -13.69
C LEU A 51 -0.48 13.48 -14.98
N SER A 52 0.43 13.52 -15.95
CA SER A 52 0.19 14.17 -17.24
C SER A 52 -0.92 13.45 -18.02
N LEU A 53 -0.90 12.13 -18.08
CA LEU A 53 -1.92 11.37 -18.78
C LEU A 53 -3.28 11.48 -18.08
N LEU A 54 -3.30 11.43 -16.74
CA LEU A 54 -4.55 11.59 -15.99
C LEU A 54 -5.20 12.94 -16.30
N THR A 55 -4.41 14.02 -16.30
CA THR A 55 -4.92 15.35 -16.63
C THR A 55 -5.47 15.39 -18.07
N THR A 56 -4.75 14.78 -19.01
CA THR A 56 -5.19 14.72 -20.40
C THR A 56 -6.55 14.03 -20.54
N ILE A 57 -6.73 12.93 -19.80
CA ILE A 57 -8.01 12.19 -19.86
C ILE A 57 -9.13 12.99 -19.18
N GLU A 58 -8.84 13.64 -18.06
CA GLU A 58 -9.84 14.43 -17.33
C GLU A 58 -10.32 15.64 -18.12
N ASP A 59 -9.43 16.23 -18.91
CA ASP A 59 -9.76 17.40 -19.73
C ASP A 59 -10.32 17.03 -21.12
N ALA A 60 -10.35 15.76 -21.48
CA ALA A 60 -10.74 15.32 -22.80
C ALA A 60 -12.26 15.37 -22.98
N GLU A 61 -12.71 15.79 -24.15
CA GLU A 61 -14.13 15.75 -24.48
C GLU A 61 -14.61 14.31 -24.57
N ASP A 62 -13.75 13.41 -25.05
CA ASP A 62 -14.04 11.99 -25.18
C ASP A 62 -12.94 11.16 -24.53
N PRO A 63 -13.10 10.84 -23.24
CA PRO A 63 -12.10 10.02 -22.53
C PRO A 63 -11.86 8.65 -23.16
N THR A 64 -12.82 8.12 -23.93
CA THR A 64 -12.70 6.78 -24.50
C THR A 64 -11.57 6.66 -25.52
N ARG A 65 -11.10 7.79 -26.04
CA ARG A 65 -9.96 7.79 -26.97
C ARG A 65 -8.65 7.40 -26.29
N TYR A 66 -8.61 7.48 -24.96
CA TYR A 66 -7.41 7.23 -24.18
C TYR A 66 -7.40 5.86 -23.53
N ARG A 67 -8.28 4.95 -23.93
CA ARG A 67 -8.35 3.59 -23.36
C ARG A 67 -7.02 2.86 -23.45
N ASP A 68 -6.39 2.90 -24.60
CA ASP A 68 -5.12 2.21 -24.79
C ASP A 68 -4.01 2.86 -23.98
N ALA A 69 -3.98 4.19 -23.94
CA ALA A 69 -2.98 4.92 -23.17
C ALA A 69 -3.14 4.64 -21.68
N LEU A 70 -4.39 4.59 -21.19
CA LEU A 70 -4.69 4.27 -19.79
C LEU A 70 -4.33 2.82 -19.47
N SER A 71 -4.63 1.89 -20.38
CA SER A 71 -4.28 0.48 -20.21
C SER A 71 -2.76 0.32 -20.08
N ASN A 72 -2.01 0.99 -20.95
CA ASN A 72 -0.56 0.94 -20.90
C ASN A 72 -0.02 1.54 -19.60
N LEU A 73 -0.60 2.65 -19.15
CA LEU A 73 -0.20 3.27 -17.88
C LEU A 73 -0.46 2.34 -16.70
N VAL A 74 -1.63 1.72 -16.65
CA VAL A 74 -1.98 0.78 -15.58
C VAL A 74 -0.99 -0.37 -15.55
N MET A 75 -0.58 -0.87 -16.74
CA MET A 75 0.42 -1.93 -16.82
C MET A 75 1.80 -1.47 -16.36
N GLU A 76 2.21 -0.24 -16.71
CA GLU A 76 3.48 0.28 -16.24
C GLU A 76 3.51 0.43 -14.72
N LEU A 77 2.42 0.93 -14.13
CA LEU A 77 2.30 1.05 -12.68
C LEU A 77 2.33 -0.33 -12.01
N THR A 78 1.61 -1.29 -12.58
CA THR A 78 1.59 -2.65 -12.06
C THR A 78 2.97 -3.28 -12.13
N ASN A 79 3.65 -3.15 -13.26
CA ASN A 79 4.99 -3.69 -13.45
C ASN A 79 5.99 -3.05 -12.48
N SER A 80 5.88 -1.75 -12.26
CA SER A 80 6.73 -1.05 -11.31
C SER A 80 6.53 -1.58 -9.88
N GLY A 81 5.28 -1.86 -9.50
CA GLY A 81 4.97 -2.46 -8.20
C GLY A 81 5.51 -3.89 -8.07
N MET A 82 5.35 -4.69 -9.13
CA MET A 82 5.87 -6.06 -9.14
C MET A 82 7.39 -6.10 -9.08
N ASP A 83 8.06 -5.19 -9.78
CA ASP A 83 9.50 -5.09 -9.73
C ASP A 83 9.95 -4.71 -8.32
N TYR A 84 9.29 -3.76 -7.70
CA TYR A 84 9.64 -3.30 -6.37
C TYR A 84 9.43 -4.39 -5.30
N TYR A 85 8.28 -5.04 -5.30
CA TYR A 85 7.95 -6.00 -4.25
C TYR A 85 8.52 -7.39 -4.49
N PHE A 86 8.58 -7.82 -5.74
CA PHE A 86 8.99 -9.18 -6.07
C PHE A 86 10.43 -9.27 -6.56
N MET A 87 10.75 -8.60 -7.65
CA MET A 87 12.07 -8.76 -8.26
C MET A 87 13.19 -8.19 -7.39
N ARG A 88 12.96 -7.05 -6.75
CA ARG A 88 13.95 -6.47 -5.86
C ARG A 88 14.21 -7.38 -4.66
N SER A 89 13.14 -7.92 -4.07
CA SER A 89 13.26 -8.83 -2.93
C SER A 89 13.98 -10.11 -3.33
N LEU A 90 13.65 -10.63 -4.51
CA LEU A 90 14.30 -11.83 -5.05
C LEU A 90 15.81 -11.60 -5.22
N LYS A 91 16.19 -10.46 -5.80
CA LYS A 91 17.61 -10.14 -6.00
C LYS A 91 18.36 -10.03 -4.68
N LEU A 92 17.72 -9.49 -3.65
CA LEU A 92 18.33 -9.39 -2.32
C LEU A 92 18.54 -10.76 -1.69
N ALA A 93 17.73 -11.75 -2.03
CA ALA A 93 17.87 -13.11 -1.54
C ALA A 93 19.01 -13.87 -2.23
N LYS A 94 19.57 -13.32 -3.30
CA LYS A 94 20.68 -13.93 -4.08
C LYS A 94 20.37 -15.37 -4.47
N PRO A 95 19.29 -15.61 -5.21
CA PRO A 95 18.77 -16.96 -5.45
C PRO A 95 19.58 -17.80 -6.44
N GLY A 96 20.54 -17.24 -7.10
CA GLY A 96 21.27 -17.94 -8.15
C GLY A 96 20.63 -17.76 -9.52
N PHE A 97 21.42 -18.03 -10.53
CA PHE A 97 21.07 -17.72 -11.92
C PHE A 97 19.80 -18.43 -12.41
N ILE A 98 19.67 -19.71 -12.12
CA ILE A 98 18.54 -20.51 -12.63
C ILE A 98 17.20 -20.00 -12.04
N VAL A 99 17.20 -19.70 -10.75
CA VAL A 99 15.98 -19.23 -10.06
C VAL A 99 15.63 -17.84 -10.57
N GLU A 100 16.62 -16.97 -10.75
CA GLU A 100 16.39 -15.63 -11.24
C GLU A 100 15.81 -15.66 -12.67
N GLN A 101 16.35 -16.52 -13.51
CA GLN A 101 15.88 -16.64 -14.88
C GLN A 101 14.48 -17.21 -14.95
N SER A 102 14.18 -18.21 -14.12
CA SER A 102 12.83 -18.76 -14.03
C SER A 102 11.84 -17.74 -13.55
N ALA A 103 12.23 -16.89 -12.58
CA ALA A 103 11.38 -15.83 -12.07
C ALA A 103 11.10 -14.78 -13.15
N ASN A 104 12.12 -14.41 -13.94
CA ASN A 104 11.94 -13.45 -15.03
C ASN A 104 10.98 -13.97 -16.10
N LEU A 105 11.11 -15.25 -16.47
CA LEU A 105 10.21 -15.87 -17.44
C LEU A 105 8.78 -15.96 -16.91
N GLY A 106 8.63 -16.37 -15.65
CA GLY A 106 7.31 -16.44 -15.01
C GLY A 106 6.66 -15.08 -14.92
N LEU A 107 7.41 -14.06 -14.56
CA LEU A 107 6.91 -12.69 -14.45
C LEU A 107 6.50 -12.16 -15.83
N ALA A 108 7.29 -12.44 -16.87
CA ALA A 108 6.94 -12.03 -18.23
C ALA A 108 5.59 -12.66 -18.66
N GLY A 109 5.37 -13.92 -18.34
CA GLY A 109 4.11 -14.59 -18.62
C GLY A 109 2.94 -13.97 -17.89
N VAL A 110 3.13 -13.65 -16.61
CA VAL A 110 2.10 -12.98 -15.79
C VAL A 110 1.79 -11.60 -16.38
N GLN A 111 2.81 -10.84 -16.74
CA GLN A 111 2.62 -9.51 -17.31
C GLN A 111 1.84 -9.55 -18.63
N GLN A 112 2.09 -10.57 -19.45
CA GLN A 112 1.38 -10.72 -20.70
C GLN A 112 -0.10 -10.99 -20.48
N VAL A 113 -0.41 -11.90 -19.56
CA VAL A 113 -1.81 -12.22 -19.22
C VAL A 113 -2.49 -11.01 -18.61
N MET A 114 -1.85 -10.35 -17.65
CA MET A 114 -2.41 -9.15 -17.02
C MET A 114 -2.64 -8.04 -18.04
N GLY A 115 -1.71 -7.85 -18.97
CA GLY A 115 -1.86 -6.85 -20.02
C GLY A 115 -3.11 -7.09 -20.87
N SER A 116 -3.37 -8.35 -21.21
CA SER A 116 -4.55 -8.72 -21.97
C SER A 116 -5.83 -8.43 -21.17
N VAL A 117 -5.84 -8.81 -19.89
CA VAL A 117 -7.00 -8.60 -19.01
C VAL A 117 -7.27 -7.11 -18.81
N VAL A 118 -6.22 -6.33 -18.53
CA VAL A 118 -6.35 -4.89 -18.31
C VAL A 118 -6.92 -4.20 -19.56
N ARG A 119 -6.37 -4.53 -20.74
CA ARG A 119 -6.88 -3.96 -21.99
C ARG A 119 -8.32 -4.35 -22.25
N GLN A 120 -8.68 -5.58 -21.92
CA GLN A 120 -10.05 -6.05 -22.12
C GLN A 120 -11.03 -5.32 -21.21
N ILE A 121 -10.64 -5.10 -19.96
CA ILE A 121 -11.49 -4.40 -18.98
C ILE A 121 -11.61 -2.93 -19.37
N ILE A 122 -10.49 -2.25 -19.54
CA ILE A 122 -10.49 -0.81 -19.84
C ILE A 122 -11.10 -0.55 -21.22
N GLY A 123 -10.90 -1.46 -22.19
CA GLY A 123 -11.45 -1.33 -23.51
C GLY A 123 -12.98 -1.37 -23.55
N ARG A 124 -13.62 -1.83 -22.47
CA ARG A 124 -15.08 -1.89 -22.38
C ARG A 124 -15.67 -0.78 -21.52
N MET A 125 -14.83 0.04 -20.92
CA MET A 125 -15.31 1.12 -20.06
C MET A 125 -15.84 2.30 -20.88
N ASP A 126 -16.90 2.91 -20.38
CA ASP A 126 -17.42 4.15 -20.95
C ASP A 126 -16.67 5.36 -20.36
N GLY A 127 -17.03 6.56 -20.82
CA GLY A 127 -16.37 7.80 -20.36
C GLY A 127 -16.42 8.01 -18.84
N PRO A 128 -17.59 7.94 -18.21
CA PRO A 128 -17.68 8.08 -16.76
C PRO A 128 -16.87 7.05 -15.98
N GLN A 129 -16.83 5.80 -16.45
CA GLN A 129 -16.05 4.75 -15.80
C GLN A 129 -14.54 5.04 -15.91
N LEU A 130 -14.10 5.49 -17.07
CA LEU A 130 -12.70 5.88 -17.28
C LEU A 130 -12.28 7.03 -16.35
N LEU A 131 -13.15 8.03 -16.22
CA LEU A 131 -12.90 9.15 -15.31
C LEU A 131 -12.83 8.71 -13.86
N SER A 132 -13.65 7.74 -13.47
CA SER A 132 -13.63 7.18 -12.12
C SER A 132 -12.31 6.47 -11.84
N VAL A 133 -11.83 5.67 -12.79
CA VAL A 133 -10.53 4.99 -12.67
C VAL A 133 -9.40 6.03 -12.59
N THR A 134 -9.45 7.03 -13.44
CA THR A 134 -8.46 8.11 -13.49
C THR A 134 -8.40 8.84 -12.14
N GLY A 135 -9.55 9.18 -11.57
CA GLY A 135 -9.62 9.82 -10.26
C GLY A 135 -9.05 8.95 -9.15
N SER A 136 -9.33 7.64 -9.19
CA SER A 136 -8.79 6.70 -8.21
C SER A 136 -7.27 6.61 -8.30
N ILE A 137 -6.72 6.53 -9.51
CA ILE A 137 -5.27 6.49 -9.69
C ILE A 137 -4.65 7.79 -9.15
N ARG A 138 -5.26 8.93 -9.42
CA ARG A 138 -4.76 10.23 -8.94
C ARG A 138 -4.68 10.24 -7.42
N GLN A 139 -5.67 9.70 -6.73
CA GLN A 139 -5.65 9.63 -5.27
C GLN A 139 -4.51 8.75 -4.76
N LEU A 140 -4.16 7.70 -5.49
CA LEU A 140 -3.06 6.82 -5.10
C LEU A 140 -1.68 7.47 -5.28
N MET A 141 -1.61 8.54 -6.10
CA MET A 141 -0.35 9.25 -6.37
C MET A 141 -0.04 10.37 -5.37
N LEU A 142 -0.90 10.63 -4.42
CA LEU A 142 -0.72 11.70 -3.43
C LEU A 142 0.21 11.33 -2.27
#